data_9bd542c3b45d69d54b9d5895add86e85
#
_entry.id   9bd542c3b45d69d54b9d5895add86e85
#
_cell.length_a   1.000
_cell.length_b   1.000
_cell.length_c   1.000
_cell.angle_alpha   90.00
_cell.angle_beta   90.00
_cell.angle_gamma   90.00
#
_symmetry.space_group_name_H-M   'P 1'
#
loop_
_entity.id
_entity.type
_entity.pdbx_description
1 polymer ?
#
loop_
_entity_poly.entity_id
_entity_poly.type
_entity_poly.pdbx_seq_one_letter_code
_entity_poly.pdbx_strand_id
1 'polypeptide(L)'
;MTNEELRTKVIEEGLRQIYDPELPVNIYDLGLIYGVECDTSGEENRCEITMTFTSPTCSMSDILLQLVESLPMRIEELDTAKVNLVFDPPWDQSKMSDEAKLTMGLL
;
A
#
# COMPACT_ATOMS: atom_id res chain seq x y z
N MET A 1 19.98 -8.12 0.98
CA MET A 1 18.55 -8.23 0.61
C MET A 1 18.37 -7.76 -0.82
N THR A 2 17.63 -8.48 -1.63
CA THR A 2 17.32 -8.05 -3.00
C THR A 2 16.18 -7.07 -3.02
N ASN A 3 16.03 -6.35 -4.14
CA ASN A 3 14.88 -5.44 -4.32
C ASN A 3 13.55 -6.18 -4.18
N GLU A 4 13.48 -7.38 -4.74
CA GLU A 4 12.27 -8.18 -4.71
C GLU A 4 11.95 -8.72 -3.32
N GLU A 5 12.96 -9.10 -2.55
CA GLU A 5 12.78 -9.52 -1.17
C GLU A 5 12.24 -8.37 -0.32
N LEU A 6 12.80 -7.18 -0.50
CA LEU A 6 12.33 -5.99 0.22
C LEU A 6 10.89 -5.64 -0.18
N ARG A 7 10.59 -5.72 -1.48
CA ARG A 7 9.25 -5.47 -2.00
C ARG A 7 8.23 -6.41 -1.36
N THR A 8 8.54 -7.70 -1.34
CA THR A 8 7.66 -8.70 -0.72
C THR A 8 7.44 -8.40 0.76
N LYS A 9 8.49 -8.03 1.46
CA LYS A 9 8.40 -7.71 2.88
C LYS A 9 7.55 -6.48 3.13
N VAL A 10 7.72 -5.43 2.31
CA VAL A 10 6.92 -4.21 2.42
C VAL A 10 5.44 -4.52 2.18
N ILE A 11 5.13 -5.37 1.22
CA ILE A 11 3.75 -5.78 0.94
C ILE A 11 3.18 -6.60 2.10
N GLU A 12 3.85 -7.69 2.47
CA GLU A 12 3.30 -8.66 3.43
C GLU A 12 3.30 -8.15 4.87
N GLU A 13 4.36 -7.48 5.30
CA GLU A 13 4.49 -7.02 6.68
C GLU A 13 4.08 -5.57 6.87
N GLY A 14 3.87 -4.84 5.79
CA GLY A 14 3.49 -3.43 5.82
C GLY A 14 2.12 -3.17 5.24
N LEU A 15 2.01 -3.15 3.93
CA LEU A 15 0.78 -2.72 3.25
C LEU A 15 -0.43 -3.60 3.58
N ARG A 16 -0.23 -4.91 3.70
CA ARG A 16 -1.32 -5.82 4.07
C ARG A 16 -1.72 -5.72 5.54
N GLN A 17 -0.98 -4.98 6.33
CA GLN A 17 -1.30 -4.74 7.74
C GLN A 17 -1.99 -3.40 7.96
N ILE A 18 -2.16 -2.60 6.92
CA ILE A 18 -2.85 -1.31 6.99
C ILE A 18 -4.26 -1.50 6.44
N TYR A 19 -5.24 -1.25 7.27
CA TYR A 19 -6.65 -1.43 6.92
C TYR A 19 -7.31 -0.08 6.66
N ASP A 20 -8.18 -0.04 5.67
CA ASP A 20 -9.06 1.12 5.46
C ASP A 20 -9.97 1.22 6.68
N PRO A 21 -10.10 2.40 7.30
CA PRO A 21 -10.93 2.53 8.51
C PRO A 21 -12.41 2.32 8.26
N GLU A 22 -12.87 2.42 7.02
CA GLU A 22 -14.28 2.27 6.66
C GLU A 22 -14.62 0.85 6.16
N LEU A 23 -13.60 0.06 5.80
CA LEU A 23 -13.78 -1.26 5.20
C LEU A 23 -12.94 -2.30 5.93
N PRO A 24 -13.46 -3.53 6.11
CA PRO A 24 -12.71 -4.59 6.80
C PRO A 24 -11.68 -5.28 5.89
N VAL A 25 -10.97 -4.51 5.08
CA VAL A 25 -10.02 -5.01 4.09
C VAL A 25 -8.76 -4.16 4.14
N ASN A 26 -7.59 -4.81 4.04
CA ASN A 26 -6.33 -4.07 3.99
C ASN A 26 -6.19 -3.33 2.65
N ILE A 27 -5.37 -2.29 2.64
CA ILE A 27 -5.24 -1.40 1.47
C ILE A 27 -4.61 -2.09 0.26
N TYR A 28 -3.80 -3.12 0.46
CA TYR A 28 -3.22 -3.86 -0.66
C TYR A 28 -4.28 -4.70 -1.37
N ASP A 29 -5.04 -5.49 -0.63
CA ASP A 29 -6.09 -6.33 -1.20
C ASP A 29 -7.28 -5.50 -1.72
N LEU A 30 -7.48 -4.32 -1.15
CA LEU A 30 -8.50 -3.39 -1.63
C LEU A 30 -8.16 -2.84 -3.02
N GLY A 31 -6.90 -2.94 -3.43
CA GLY A 31 -6.47 -2.50 -4.75
C GLY A 31 -6.07 -1.03 -4.80
N LEU A 32 -5.75 -0.43 -3.67
CA LEU A 32 -5.31 0.95 -3.62
C LEU A 32 -3.84 1.12 -4.00
N ILE A 33 -3.06 0.04 -4.00
CA ILE A 33 -1.63 0.08 -4.29
C ILE A 33 -1.42 -0.25 -5.76
N TYR A 34 -0.99 0.73 -6.55
CA TYR A 34 -0.77 0.57 -7.98
C TYR A 34 0.65 0.16 -8.31
N GLY A 35 1.60 0.40 -7.42
CA GLY A 35 2.98 -0.03 -7.64
C GLY A 35 3.81 0.03 -6.38
N VAL A 36 4.77 -0.88 -6.27
CA VAL A 36 5.76 -0.87 -5.21
C VAL A 36 7.11 -1.13 -5.87
N GLU A 37 7.98 -0.14 -5.84
CA GLU A 37 9.32 -0.24 -6.40
C GLU A 37 10.33 -0.03 -5.28
N CYS A 38 11.22 -0.99 -5.10
CA CYS A 38 12.23 -0.94 -4.05
C CYS A 38 13.62 -0.93 -4.65
N ASP A 39 14.53 -0.21 -4.00
CA ASP A 39 15.92 -0.10 -4.41
C ASP A 39 16.81 -0.32 -3.19
N THR A 40 17.62 -1.37 -3.25
CA THR A 40 18.57 -1.74 -2.21
C THR A 40 20.03 -1.52 -2.66
N SER A 41 20.24 -0.87 -3.79
CA SER A 41 21.58 -0.70 -4.37
C SER A 41 22.40 0.40 -3.70
N GLY A 42 21.75 1.31 -2.95
CA GLY A 42 22.43 2.40 -2.27
C GLY A 42 22.72 2.08 -0.80
N GLU A 43 23.11 3.09 -0.05
CA GLU A 43 23.35 2.95 1.38
C GLU A 43 22.06 2.76 2.17
N GLU A 44 20.96 3.25 1.63
CA GLU A 44 19.64 3.11 2.24
C GLU A 44 18.75 2.20 1.39
N ASN A 45 17.95 1.39 2.07
CA ASN A 45 16.92 0.61 1.41
C ASN A 45 15.68 1.50 1.27
N ARG A 46 15.27 1.75 0.04
CA ARG A 46 14.17 2.66 -0.28
C ARG A 46 13.06 1.94 -1.00
N CYS A 47 11.83 2.33 -0.74
CA CYS A 47 10.69 1.90 -1.53
C CYS A 47 9.85 3.11 -1.94
N GLU A 48 9.37 3.07 -3.17
CA GLU A 48 8.45 4.06 -3.69
C GLU A 48 7.12 3.36 -3.93
N ILE A 49 6.07 3.89 -3.30
CA ILE A 49 4.75 3.27 -3.33
C ILE A 49 3.80 4.21 -4.06
N THR A 50 3.25 3.74 -5.17
CA THR A 50 2.24 4.47 -5.93
C THR A 50 0.88 3.96 -5.52
N MET A 51 0.03 4.85 -5.04
CA MET A 51 -1.28 4.46 -4.52
C MET A 51 -2.35 5.48 -4.85
N THR A 52 -3.60 5.06 -4.69
CA THR A 52 -4.77 5.91 -4.85
C THR A 52 -5.71 5.74 -3.66
N PHE A 53 -6.82 6.45 -3.68
CA PHE A 53 -7.92 6.30 -2.73
C PHE A 53 -9.18 5.88 -3.47
N THR A 54 -10.16 5.37 -2.71
CA THR A 54 -11.46 5.00 -3.29
C THR A 54 -12.22 6.24 -3.77
N SER A 55 -11.91 7.40 -3.22
CA SER A 55 -12.51 8.67 -3.60
C SER A 55 -11.52 9.81 -3.34
N PRO A 56 -11.45 10.83 -4.24
CA PRO A 56 -10.61 12.00 -3.99
C PRO A 56 -11.02 12.79 -2.75
N THR A 57 -12.23 12.59 -2.25
CA THR A 57 -12.76 13.29 -1.07
C THR A 57 -12.74 12.45 0.20
N CYS A 58 -11.98 11.35 0.19
CA CYS A 58 -11.87 10.48 1.36
C CYS A 58 -11.27 11.25 2.55
N SER A 59 -12.02 11.35 3.64
CA SER A 59 -11.59 12.09 4.82
C SER A 59 -10.46 11.40 5.59
N MET A 60 -10.24 10.11 5.33
CA MET A 60 -9.21 9.32 6.01
C MET A 60 -7.91 9.23 5.20
N SER A 61 -7.83 9.95 4.09
CA SER A 61 -6.67 9.89 3.19
C SER A 61 -5.37 10.29 3.88
N ASP A 62 -5.40 11.33 4.71
CA ASP A 62 -4.20 11.79 5.40
C ASP A 62 -3.67 10.74 6.38
N ILE A 63 -4.57 10.03 7.05
CA ILE A 63 -4.19 8.96 7.97
C ILE A 63 -3.55 7.81 7.22
N LEU A 64 -4.14 7.40 6.09
CA LEU A 64 -3.58 6.32 5.27
C LEU A 64 -2.21 6.69 4.71
N LEU A 65 -2.03 7.93 4.24
CA LEU A 65 -0.73 8.41 3.76
C LEU A 65 0.31 8.35 4.87
N GLN A 66 -0.03 8.82 6.06
CA GLN A 66 0.89 8.78 7.20
C GLN A 66 1.28 7.37 7.58
N LEU A 67 0.33 6.43 7.55
CA LEU A 67 0.60 5.04 7.86
C LEU A 67 1.56 4.41 6.84
N VAL A 68 1.37 4.70 5.55
CA VAL A 68 2.26 4.20 4.50
C VAL A 68 3.65 4.85 4.60
N GLU A 69 3.71 6.15 4.82
CA GLU A 69 4.97 6.87 4.97
C GLU A 69 5.75 6.42 6.21
N SER A 70 5.07 5.89 7.22
CA SER A 70 5.70 5.42 8.45
C SER A 70 6.15 3.95 8.39
N LEU A 71 6.02 3.28 7.25
CA LEU A 71 6.46 1.89 7.11
C LEU A 71 7.91 1.64 7.55
N PRO A 72 8.87 2.56 7.35
CA PRO A 72 10.23 2.34 7.87
C PRO A 72 10.28 2.13 9.39
N MET A 73 9.31 2.64 10.12
CA MET A 73 9.23 2.44 11.57
C MET A 73 8.73 1.05 11.94
N ARG A 74 8.08 0.36 11.01
CA ARG A 74 7.53 -0.98 11.22
C ARG A 74 8.40 -2.08 10.61
N ILE A 75 9.13 -1.75 9.55
CA ILE A 75 9.96 -2.71 8.79
C ILE A 75 11.41 -2.30 8.97
N GLU A 76 12.14 -3.10 9.73
CA GLU A 76 13.53 -2.79 10.09
C GLU A 76 14.43 -2.64 8.87
N GLU A 77 14.21 -3.44 7.83
CA GLU A 77 15.04 -3.45 6.64
C GLU A 77 14.74 -2.28 5.69
N LEU A 78 13.68 -1.51 5.95
CA LEU A 78 13.29 -0.38 5.12
C LEU A 78 13.72 0.93 5.79
N ASP A 79 14.54 1.70 5.08
CA ASP A 79 15.05 2.99 5.62
C ASP A 79 14.17 4.17 5.22
N THR A 80 13.64 4.16 4.00
CA THR A 80 12.84 5.27 3.47
C THR A 80 11.68 4.75 2.65
N ALA A 81 10.50 5.32 2.86
CA ALA A 81 9.33 5.06 2.05
C ALA A 81 8.82 6.38 1.48
N LYS A 82 8.64 6.42 0.15
CA LYS A 82 8.07 7.57 -0.54
C LYS A 82 6.72 7.16 -1.12
N VAL A 83 5.72 8.01 -0.96
CA VAL A 83 4.38 7.74 -1.49
C VAL A 83 4.08 8.71 -2.63
N ASN A 84 3.64 8.15 -3.75
CA ASN A 84 3.12 8.91 -4.89
C ASN A 84 1.61 8.69 -4.92
N LEU A 85 0.84 9.74 -4.67
CA LEU A 85 -0.61 9.66 -4.73
C LEU A 85 -1.08 10.00 -6.14
N VAL A 86 -1.86 9.09 -6.73
CA VAL A 86 -2.40 9.25 -8.09
C VAL A 86 -3.89 8.95 -8.08
N PHE A 87 -4.63 9.57 -9.01
CA PHE A 87 -6.05 9.33 -9.19
C PHE A 87 -6.39 8.81 -10.58
N ASP A 88 -5.38 8.46 -11.37
CA ASP A 88 -5.53 7.92 -12.70
C ASP A 88 -4.63 6.67 -12.83
N PRO A 89 -5.20 5.51 -13.16
CA PRO A 89 -6.63 5.27 -13.38
C PRO A 89 -7.44 5.35 -12.08
N PRO A 90 -8.73 5.74 -12.16
CA PRO A 90 -9.57 5.79 -10.97
C PRO A 90 -9.80 4.39 -10.40
N TRP A 91 -9.90 4.32 -9.08
CA TRP A 91 -10.16 3.07 -8.41
C TRP A 91 -11.60 2.60 -8.66
N ASP A 92 -11.78 1.30 -8.83
CA ASP A 92 -13.10 0.65 -8.85
C ASP A 92 -13.00 -0.74 -8.23
N GLN A 93 -14.13 -1.41 -8.06
CA GLN A 93 -14.19 -2.71 -7.40
C GLN A 93 -13.41 -3.82 -8.15
N SER A 94 -13.18 -3.66 -9.43
CA SER A 94 -12.43 -4.65 -10.20
C SER A 94 -10.96 -4.75 -9.77
N LYS A 95 -10.46 -3.75 -9.06
CA LYS A 95 -9.08 -3.71 -8.57
C LYS A 95 -8.88 -4.47 -7.27
N MET A 96 -9.97 -4.88 -6.61
CA MET A 96 -9.92 -5.65 -5.39
C MET A 96 -9.45 -7.09 -5.66
N SER A 97 -8.69 -7.67 -4.74
CA SER A 97 -8.35 -9.08 -4.80
C SER A 97 -9.61 -9.94 -4.61
N ASP A 98 -9.54 -11.20 -5.00
CA ASP A 98 -10.66 -12.12 -4.78
C ASP A 98 -10.96 -12.29 -3.29
N GLU A 99 -9.92 -12.31 -2.45
CA GLU A 99 -10.09 -12.37 -1.00
C GLU A 99 -10.84 -11.16 -0.46
N ALA A 100 -10.50 -9.98 -0.96
CA ALA A 100 -11.19 -8.75 -0.55
C ALA A 100 -12.65 -8.77 -1.00
N LYS A 101 -12.91 -9.19 -2.23
CA LYS A 101 -14.28 -9.30 -2.75
C LYS A 101 -15.11 -10.28 -1.93
N LEU A 102 -14.51 -11.41 -1.56
CA LEU A 102 -15.19 -12.41 -0.74
C LEU A 102 -15.52 -11.84 0.65
N THR A 103 -14.57 -11.16 1.27
CA THR A 103 -14.77 -10.53 2.57
C THR A 103 -15.89 -9.49 2.54
N MET A 104 -16.00 -8.76 1.42
CA MET A 104 -17.02 -7.74 1.23
C MET A 104 -18.36 -8.29 0.73
N GLY A 105 -18.44 -9.60 0.47
CA GLY A 105 -19.67 -10.19 -0.05
C GLY A 105 -19.91 -9.94 -1.54
N LEU A 106 -18.85 -9.65 -2.30
CA LEU A 106 -18.93 -9.37 -3.73
C LEU A 106 -18.64 -10.58 -4.62
N LEU A 107 -18.26 -11.69 -4.01
CA LEU A 107 -18.04 -12.97 -4.70
C LEU A 107 -19.02 -14.02 -4.20
#